data_5b4995311c82f543fe125e7edf55dd25
#
_entry.id   5b4995311c82f543fe125e7edf55dd25
#
_cell.length_a   1.000
_cell.length_b   1.000
_cell.length_c   1.000
_cell.angle_alpha   90.00
_cell.angle_beta   90.00
_cell.angle_gamma   90.00
#
_symmetry.space_group_name_H-M   'P 1'
#
loop_
_entity.id
_entity.type
_entity.pdbx_description
1 polymer ?
#
loop_
_entity_poly.entity_id
_entity_poly.type
_entity_poly.pdbx_seq_one_letter_code
_entity_poly.pdbx_strand_id
1 'polypeptide(L)'
;MKVAALNALQQMDAAKARPILQRLLARRDLASACLRRKAVFLIAQQDQPGTEDILLQSVRSDPDLEVRRQAVFWLSQVGTDRAVSALDSILRFSKDPEIQEKAVFALSQQDNPRAQQALRAYSERADIPENIREKAIFWLGQGGSPENAAFLRSLFGRLKSDELKKKVLFSLSQMGGDENGRWLMAIARDTSQTLEMRKQALFWAGQGGEIPITDLTRLYDTMNDRQMREQLIFVYSQRDEPAALDKLIEIAKKDPNQELRKRALFWLGQSDDARAVQAIQDIIDQP
;
A
#
# COMPACT_ATOMS: atom_id res chain seq x y z
N MET A 1 39.60 3.55 16.93
CA MET A 1 40.58 2.91 16.05
C MET A 1 39.92 2.03 14.97
N LYS A 2 39.14 0.97 15.28
CA LYS A 2 38.58 0.04 14.27
C LYS A 2 37.65 0.70 13.24
N VAL A 3 36.78 1.64 13.67
CA VAL A 3 35.91 2.41 12.74
C VAL A 3 36.72 3.34 11.85
N ALA A 4 37.76 3.97 12.39
CA ALA A 4 38.67 4.81 11.58
C ALA A 4 39.40 3.98 10.52
N ALA A 5 39.82 2.76 10.85
CA ALA A 5 40.40 1.83 9.87
C ALA A 5 39.42 1.45 8.76
N LEU A 6 38.13 1.24 9.09
CA LEU A 6 37.09 0.99 8.07
C LEU A 6 36.83 2.21 7.16
N ASN A 7 36.88 3.42 7.73
CA ASN A 7 36.78 4.65 6.89
C ASN A 7 37.97 4.78 5.95
N ALA A 8 39.18 4.38 6.35
CA ALA A 8 40.34 4.35 5.47
C ALA A 8 40.15 3.35 4.31
N LEU A 9 39.48 2.21 4.51
CA LEU A 9 39.14 1.27 3.42
C LEU A 9 38.25 1.88 2.33
N GLN A 10 37.45 2.88 2.67
CA GLN A 10 36.61 3.59 1.69
C GLN A 10 37.48 4.39 0.66
N GLN A 11 38.66 4.82 1.06
CA GLN A 11 39.58 5.56 0.20
C GLN A 11 40.55 4.64 -0.56
N MET A 12 40.53 3.35 -0.26
CA MET A 12 41.40 2.37 -0.91
C MET A 12 40.80 1.86 -2.22
N ASP A 13 41.66 1.38 -3.09
CA ASP A 13 41.26 0.61 -4.26
C ASP A 13 40.35 -0.57 -3.85
N ALA A 14 39.22 -0.73 -4.57
CA ALA A 14 38.22 -1.75 -4.26
C ALA A 14 38.79 -3.17 -4.24
N ALA A 15 39.72 -3.50 -5.15
CA ALA A 15 40.34 -4.83 -5.21
C ALA A 15 41.17 -5.14 -3.95
N LYS A 16 41.74 -4.14 -3.30
CA LYS A 16 42.52 -4.28 -2.05
C LYS A 16 41.60 -4.27 -0.81
N ALA A 17 40.57 -3.43 -0.80
CA ALA A 17 39.67 -3.27 0.31
C ALA A 17 38.71 -4.50 0.47
N ARG A 18 38.22 -5.05 -0.63
CA ARG A 18 37.21 -6.11 -0.67
C ARG A 18 37.58 -7.37 0.13
N PRO A 19 38.79 -7.96 -0.01
CA PRO A 19 39.18 -9.15 0.78
C PRO A 19 39.17 -8.87 2.31
N ILE A 20 39.48 -7.65 2.72
CA ILE A 20 39.49 -7.23 4.12
C ILE A 20 38.06 -7.17 4.64
N LEU A 21 37.15 -6.54 3.85
CA LEU A 21 35.75 -6.43 4.19
C LEU A 21 35.07 -7.82 4.24
N GLN A 22 35.36 -8.71 3.30
CA GLN A 22 34.84 -10.09 3.31
C GLN A 22 35.28 -10.87 4.54
N ARG A 23 36.57 -10.76 4.93
CA ARG A 23 37.05 -11.38 6.19
C ARG A 23 36.37 -10.82 7.42
N LEU A 24 36.02 -9.53 7.41
CA LEU A 24 35.24 -8.91 8.50
C LEU A 24 33.82 -9.42 8.54
N LEU A 25 33.15 -9.55 7.38
CA LEU A 25 31.82 -10.11 7.26
C LEU A 25 31.75 -11.58 7.65
N ALA A 26 32.85 -12.32 7.53
CA ALA A 26 32.95 -13.73 7.96
C ALA A 26 32.97 -13.88 9.50
N ARG A 27 33.22 -12.82 10.26
CA ARG A 27 33.15 -12.87 11.74
C ARG A 27 31.72 -13.09 12.21
N ARG A 28 31.54 -13.92 13.23
CA ARG A 28 30.22 -14.26 13.78
C ARG A 28 30.01 -13.77 15.22
N ASP A 29 30.99 -13.10 15.82
CA ASP A 29 30.88 -12.54 17.16
C ASP A 29 29.97 -11.28 17.14
N LEU A 30 29.14 -11.14 18.19
CA LEU A 30 28.23 -10.00 18.32
C LEU A 30 28.99 -8.68 18.52
N ALA A 31 30.18 -8.71 19.12
CA ALA A 31 30.98 -7.51 19.36
C ALA A 31 31.46 -6.85 18.05
N SER A 32 31.55 -7.60 16.95
CA SER A 32 31.88 -7.08 15.63
C SER A 32 30.67 -6.65 14.78
N ALA A 33 29.43 -6.76 15.28
CA ALA A 33 28.22 -6.43 14.51
C ALA A 33 28.25 -5.00 13.94
N CYS A 34 28.66 -4.01 14.74
CA CYS A 34 28.78 -2.61 14.27
C CYS A 34 29.79 -2.48 13.10
N LEU A 35 30.89 -3.23 13.15
CA LEU A 35 31.89 -3.23 12.08
C LEU A 35 31.37 -3.95 10.84
N ARG A 36 30.61 -5.07 10.99
CA ARG A 36 29.99 -5.78 9.87
C ARG A 36 28.93 -4.92 9.18
N ARG A 37 28.11 -4.15 9.94
CA ARG A 37 27.17 -3.17 9.35
C ARG A 37 27.89 -2.17 8.44
N LYS A 38 29.01 -1.61 8.91
CA LYS A 38 29.83 -0.70 8.08
C LYS A 38 30.45 -1.43 6.88
N ALA A 39 30.86 -2.68 7.03
CA ALA A 39 31.42 -3.48 5.93
C ALA A 39 30.39 -3.77 4.84
N VAL A 40 29.12 -4.09 5.22
CA VAL A 40 28.00 -4.25 4.27
C VAL A 40 27.82 -2.99 3.43
N PHE A 41 27.79 -1.81 4.06
CA PHE A 41 27.73 -0.53 3.37
C PHE A 41 28.91 -0.35 2.39
N LEU A 42 30.14 -0.57 2.85
CA LEU A 42 31.35 -0.37 2.02
C LEU A 42 31.40 -1.34 0.83
N ILE A 43 30.96 -2.59 1.00
CA ILE A 43 30.85 -3.57 -0.10
C ILE A 43 29.82 -3.10 -1.14
N ALA A 44 28.68 -2.60 -0.70
CA ALA A 44 27.62 -2.12 -1.60
C ALA A 44 28.08 -0.91 -2.45
N GLN A 45 28.94 -0.06 -1.88
CA GLN A 45 29.44 1.14 -2.58
C GLN A 45 30.55 0.85 -3.61
N GLN A 46 31.10 -0.36 -3.64
CA GLN A 46 32.24 -0.67 -4.51
C GLN A 46 31.86 -0.95 -5.97
N ASP A 47 30.58 -1.15 -6.26
CA ASP A 47 30.06 -1.50 -7.61
C ASP A 47 30.92 -2.55 -8.33
N GLN A 48 31.22 -3.66 -7.64
CA GLN A 48 32.07 -4.73 -8.14
C GLN A 48 31.25 -6.01 -8.42
N PRO A 49 31.59 -6.80 -9.43
CA PRO A 49 30.93 -8.08 -9.69
C PRO A 49 30.86 -8.99 -8.43
N GLY A 50 29.70 -9.62 -8.21
CA GLY A 50 29.48 -10.49 -7.05
C GLY A 50 29.20 -9.76 -5.74
N THR A 51 28.95 -8.45 -5.75
CA THR A 51 28.47 -7.70 -4.58
C THR A 51 27.17 -8.27 -4.06
N GLU A 52 26.22 -8.64 -4.94
CA GLU A 52 24.93 -9.22 -4.60
C GLU A 52 25.07 -10.55 -3.82
N ASP A 53 26.05 -11.39 -4.20
CA ASP A 53 26.28 -12.67 -3.50
C ASP A 53 26.78 -12.45 -2.06
N ILE A 54 27.67 -11.46 -1.86
CA ILE A 54 28.18 -11.14 -0.54
C ILE A 54 27.06 -10.57 0.35
N LEU A 55 26.23 -9.68 -0.22
CA LEU A 55 25.09 -9.11 0.49
C LEU A 55 24.05 -10.22 0.80
N LEU A 56 23.72 -11.07 -0.15
CA LEU A 56 22.81 -12.22 0.05
C LEU A 56 23.33 -13.17 1.12
N GLN A 57 24.63 -13.47 1.12
CA GLN A 57 25.26 -14.27 2.15
C GLN A 57 25.14 -13.64 3.54
N SER A 58 25.31 -12.30 3.63
CA SER A 58 25.11 -11.56 4.88
C SER A 58 23.67 -11.68 5.37
N VAL A 59 22.67 -11.52 4.49
CA VAL A 59 21.25 -11.72 4.85
C VAL A 59 20.98 -13.12 5.39
N ARG A 60 21.54 -14.15 4.75
CA ARG A 60 21.26 -15.54 5.11
C ARG A 60 21.91 -15.99 6.41
N SER A 61 23.06 -15.48 6.72
CA SER A 61 23.93 -16.11 7.74
C SER A 61 24.47 -15.18 8.82
N ASP A 62 24.25 -13.85 8.77
CA ASP A 62 24.73 -12.99 9.83
C ASP A 62 23.91 -13.20 11.11
N PRO A 63 24.55 -13.38 12.31
CA PRO A 63 23.83 -13.54 13.56
C PRO A 63 23.11 -12.27 14.03
N ASP A 64 23.56 -11.09 13.60
CA ASP A 64 22.96 -9.80 13.95
C ASP A 64 21.85 -9.42 12.95
N LEU A 65 20.64 -9.23 13.47
CA LEU A 65 19.46 -8.90 12.65
C LEU A 65 19.63 -7.58 11.89
N GLU A 66 20.29 -6.60 12.50
CA GLU A 66 20.49 -5.30 11.86
C GLU A 66 21.49 -5.36 10.70
N VAL A 67 22.52 -6.22 10.78
CA VAL A 67 23.40 -6.51 9.65
C VAL A 67 22.61 -7.13 8.49
N ARG A 68 21.70 -8.09 8.80
CA ARG A 68 20.83 -8.71 7.80
C ARG A 68 19.91 -7.68 7.13
N ARG A 69 19.26 -6.81 7.92
CA ARG A 69 18.38 -5.73 7.42
C ARG A 69 19.12 -4.77 6.50
N GLN A 70 20.31 -4.35 6.89
CA GLN A 70 21.14 -3.46 6.06
C GLN A 70 21.59 -4.13 4.76
N ALA A 71 21.93 -5.41 4.79
CA ALA A 71 22.26 -6.14 3.57
C ALA A 71 21.09 -6.21 2.59
N VAL A 72 19.85 -6.42 3.07
CA VAL A 72 18.63 -6.33 2.24
C VAL A 72 18.45 -4.91 1.67
N PHE A 73 18.62 -3.88 2.50
CA PHE A 73 18.54 -2.50 2.05
C PHE A 73 19.54 -2.21 0.93
N TRP A 74 20.81 -2.63 1.08
CA TRP A 74 21.80 -2.39 0.05
C TRP A 74 21.55 -3.20 -1.22
N LEU A 75 20.97 -4.39 -1.14
CA LEU A 75 20.48 -5.13 -2.32
C LEU A 75 19.42 -4.34 -3.08
N SER A 76 18.58 -3.53 -2.40
CA SER A 76 17.59 -2.69 -3.07
C SER A 76 18.21 -1.54 -3.88
N GLN A 77 19.43 -1.14 -3.54
CA GLN A 77 20.16 -0.07 -4.25
C GLN A 77 20.96 -0.61 -5.45
N VAL A 78 21.05 -1.91 -5.61
CA VAL A 78 21.73 -2.56 -6.75
C VAL A 78 20.70 -2.93 -7.80
N GLY A 79 20.61 -2.16 -8.89
CA GLY A 79 19.58 -2.29 -9.93
C GLY A 79 19.81 -3.42 -10.93
N THR A 80 20.34 -4.57 -10.50
CA THR A 80 20.63 -5.71 -11.39
C THR A 80 19.58 -6.82 -11.27
N ASP A 81 19.38 -7.60 -12.35
CA ASP A 81 18.57 -8.82 -12.32
C ASP A 81 19.04 -9.82 -11.24
N ARG A 82 20.33 -9.77 -10.92
CA ARG A 82 20.92 -10.62 -9.88
C ARG A 82 20.50 -10.18 -8.48
N ALA A 83 20.41 -8.87 -8.23
CA ALA A 83 19.87 -8.33 -6.99
C ALA A 83 18.39 -8.68 -6.84
N VAL A 84 17.58 -8.56 -7.89
CA VAL A 84 16.17 -9.01 -7.89
C VAL A 84 16.07 -10.50 -7.57
N SER A 85 16.90 -11.35 -8.17
CA SER A 85 16.93 -12.79 -7.89
C SER A 85 17.35 -13.10 -6.45
N ALA A 86 18.26 -12.30 -5.87
CA ALA A 86 18.67 -12.42 -4.47
C ALA A 86 17.52 -12.04 -3.53
N LEU A 87 16.80 -10.95 -3.81
CA LEU A 87 15.65 -10.51 -3.04
C LEU A 87 14.49 -11.52 -3.12
N ASP A 88 14.21 -12.08 -4.30
CA ASP A 88 13.24 -13.16 -4.48
C ASP A 88 13.63 -14.39 -3.64
N SER A 89 14.91 -14.76 -3.66
CA SER A 89 15.44 -15.86 -2.82
C SER A 89 15.25 -15.60 -1.32
N ILE A 90 15.43 -14.36 -0.87
CA ILE A 90 15.20 -13.97 0.52
C ILE A 90 13.72 -14.20 0.89
N LEU A 91 12.80 -13.75 0.05
CA LEU A 91 11.36 -13.91 0.28
C LEU A 91 10.94 -15.39 0.35
N ARG A 92 11.56 -16.26 -0.45
CA ARG A 92 11.24 -17.70 -0.46
C ARG A 92 11.78 -18.46 0.74
N PHE A 93 12.96 -18.10 1.23
CA PHE A 93 13.69 -18.95 2.17
C PHE A 93 13.89 -18.34 3.55
N SER A 94 13.72 -17.02 3.72
CA SER A 94 13.78 -16.41 5.03
C SER A 94 12.55 -16.80 5.86
N LYS A 95 12.78 -17.21 7.10
CA LYS A 95 11.73 -17.46 8.10
C LYS A 95 11.48 -16.23 8.99
N ASP A 96 12.25 -15.17 8.79
CA ASP A 96 12.17 -13.94 9.56
C ASP A 96 11.20 -12.97 8.86
N PRO A 97 10.03 -12.66 9.47
CA PRO A 97 9.03 -11.78 8.84
C PRO A 97 9.55 -10.37 8.56
N GLU A 98 10.45 -9.84 9.41
CA GLU A 98 11.01 -8.50 9.20
C GLU A 98 11.94 -8.47 8.00
N ILE A 99 12.73 -9.53 7.79
CA ILE A 99 13.58 -9.66 6.60
C ILE A 99 12.73 -9.82 5.34
N GLN A 100 11.62 -10.59 5.41
CA GLN A 100 10.69 -10.70 4.29
C GLN A 100 10.03 -9.35 3.95
N GLU A 101 9.58 -8.60 4.95
CA GLU A 101 9.00 -7.27 4.74
C GLU A 101 10.00 -6.31 4.09
N LYS A 102 11.25 -6.30 4.56
CA LYS A 102 12.34 -5.52 3.94
C LYS A 102 12.62 -5.94 2.51
N ALA A 103 12.55 -7.24 2.19
CA ALA A 103 12.76 -7.72 0.83
C ALA A 103 11.60 -7.36 -0.11
N VAL A 104 10.33 -7.37 0.37
CA VAL A 104 9.18 -6.85 -0.40
C VAL A 104 9.36 -5.37 -0.72
N PHE A 105 9.74 -4.57 0.29
CA PHE A 105 10.05 -3.16 0.08
C PHE A 105 11.21 -2.98 -0.90
N ALA A 106 12.29 -3.74 -0.73
CA ALA A 106 13.45 -3.68 -1.62
C ALA A 106 13.08 -3.97 -3.08
N LEU A 107 12.22 -4.97 -3.34
CA LEU A 107 11.71 -5.26 -4.68
C LEU A 107 10.86 -4.11 -5.24
N SER A 108 10.08 -3.43 -4.39
CA SER A 108 9.25 -2.31 -4.85
C SER A 108 10.07 -1.09 -5.31
N GLN A 109 11.30 -0.95 -4.80
CA GLN A 109 12.22 0.12 -5.17
C GLN A 109 13.04 -0.16 -6.45
N GLN A 110 12.90 -1.38 -7.00
CA GLN A 110 13.60 -1.76 -8.23
C GLN A 110 12.78 -1.32 -9.45
N ASP A 111 13.35 -0.47 -10.29
CA ASP A 111 12.80 -0.17 -11.63
C ASP A 111 13.14 -1.32 -12.60
N ASN A 112 12.51 -2.47 -12.33
CA ASN A 112 12.81 -3.72 -13.04
C ASN A 112 11.52 -4.55 -13.21
N PRO A 113 11.15 -4.95 -14.45
CA PRO A 113 9.97 -5.77 -14.71
C PRO A 113 9.93 -7.10 -13.93
N ARG A 114 11.08 -7.72 -13.68
CA ARG A 114 11.17 -8.95 -12.86
C ARG A 114 10.81 -8.71 -11.40
N ALA A 115 11.19 -7.56 -10.85
CA ALA A 115 10.80 -7.19 -9.49
C ALA A 115 9.29 -7.02 -9.37
N GLN A 116 8.66 -6.36 -10.34
CA GLN A 116 7.20 -6.23 -10.42
C GLN A 116 6.53 -7.61 -10.56
N GLN A 117 7.07 -8.49 -11.39
CA GLN A 117 6.56 -9.86 -11.53
C GLN A 117 6.68 -10.66 -10.23
N ALA A 118 7.80 -10.52 -9.51
CA ALA A 118 7.99 -11.15 -8.21
C ALA A 118 6.95 -10.66 -7.18
N LEU A 119 6.72 -9.35 -7.08
CA LEU A 119 5.70 -8.78 -6.18
C LEU A 119 4.30 -9.31 -6.50
N ARG A 120 3.94 -9.40 -7.79
CA ARG A 120 2.65 -9.98 -8.22
C ARG A 120 2.55 -11.45 -7.76
N ALA A 121 3.58 -12.26 -8.00
CA ALA A 121 3.60 -13.66 -7.59
C ALA A 121 3.47 -13.82 -6.06
N TYR A 122 4.12 -12.96 -5.27
CA TYR A 122 4.01 -12.99 -3.81
C TYR A 122 2.63 -12.59 -3.29
N SER A 123 1.96 -11.65 -3.95
CA SER A 123 0.60 -11.25 -3.56
C SER A 123 -0.44 -12.37 -3.75
N GLU A 124 -0.21 -13.30 -4.68
CA GLU A 124 -1.12 -14.41 -5.00
C GLU A 124 -0.90 -15.66 -4.12
N ARG A 125 0.31 -15.92 -3.70
CA ARG A 125 0.70 -17.18 -3.08
C ARG A 125 0.11 -17.35 -1.68
N ALA A 126 -0.70 -18.40 -1.50
CA ALA A 126 -1.34 -18.72 -0.23
C ALA A 126 -0.39 -19.26 0.86
N ASP A 127 0.81 -19.74 0.49
CA ASP A 127 1.85 -20.19 1.40
C ASP A 127 2.68 -19.03 2.01
N ILE A 128 2.47 -17.82 1.54
CA ILE A 128 3.11 -16.61 2.06
C ILE A 128 2.22 -16.02 3.17
N PRO A 129 2.80 -15.58 4.31
CA PRO A 129 2.06 -14.91 5.37
C PRO A 129 1.24 -13.73 4.85
N GLU A 130 0.01 -13.57 5.35
CA GLU A 130 -0.96 -12.59 4.84
C GLU A 130 -0.43 -11.15 4.93
N ASN A 131 0.25 -10.80 6.02
CA ASN A 131 0.88 -9.49 6.20
C ASN A 131 1.94 -9.17 5.12
N ILE A 132 2.66 -10.17 4.62
CA ILE A 132 3.63 -10.00 3.52
C ILE A 132 2.90 -9.81 2.20
N ARG A 133 1.82 -10.55 1.97
CA ARG A 133 0.95 -10.38 0.79
C ARG A 133 0.30 -9.00 0.76
N GLU A 134 -0.18 -8.49 1.90
CA GLU A 134 -0.67 -7.12 2.04
C GLU A 134 0.37 -6.08 1.64
N LYS A 135 1.63 -6.26 2.07
CA LYS A 135 2.73 -5.36 1.69
C LYS A 135 3.01 -5.42 0.19
N ALA A 136 3.00 -6.61 -0.42
CA ALA A 136 3.17 -6.74 -1.86
C ALA A 136 2.05 -6.04 -2.64
N ILE A 137 0.77 -6.22 -2.24
CA ILE A 137 -0.39 -5.52 -2.83
C ILE A 137 -0.25 -4.01 -2.68
N PHE A 138 0.12 -3.53 -1.48
CA PHE A 138 0.33 -2.11 -1.21
C PHE A 138 1.39 -1.51 -2.15
N TRP A 139 2.55 -2.15 -2.26
CA TRP A 139 3.65 -1.64 -3.09
C TRP A 139 3.36 -1.72 -4.58
N LEU A 140 2.59 -2.72 -5.05
CA LEU A 140 2.08 -2.75 -6.42
C LEU A 140 1.19 -1.53 -6.71
N GLY A 141 0.36 -1.12 -5.74
CA GLY A 141 -0.45 0.10 -5.84
C GLY A 141 0.41 1.36 -5.89
N GLN A 142 1.44 1.46 -5.02
CA GLN A 142 2.35 2.62 -5.01
C GLN A 142 3.16 2.74 -6.31
N GLY A 143 3.46 1.64 -6.99
CA GLY A 143 4.13 1.62 -8.27
C GLY A 143 3.31 2.19 -9.44
N GLY A 144 2.00 2.34 -9.29
CA GLY A 144 1.11 3.15 -10.13
C GLY A 144 0.98 2.74 -11.59
N SER A 145 1.53 1.59 -12.03
CA SER A 145 1.47 1.22 -13.44
C SER A 145 0.10 0.66 -13.85
N PRO A 146 -0.36 0.91 -15.11
CA PRO A 146 -1.60 0.33 -15.64
C PRO A 146 -1.65 -1.20 -15.53
N GLU A 147 -0.50 -1.87 -15.71
CA GLU A 147 -0.36 -3.33 -15.60
C GLU A 147 -0.58 -3.80 -14.16
N ASN A 148 -0.10 -3.04 -13.18
CA ASN A 148 -0.34 -3.33 -11.77
C ASN A 148 -1.82 -3.13 -11.42
N ALA A 149 -2.45 -2.07 -11.92
CA ALA A 149 -3.89 -1.83 -11.73
C ALA A 149 -4.72 -2.99 -12.30
N ALA A 150 -4.47 -3.39 -13.54
CA ALA A 150 -5.15 -4.53 -14.18
C ALA A 150 -4.95 -5.83 -13.39
N PHE A 151 -3.71 -6.07 -12.95
CA PHE A 151 -3.38 -7.23 -12.11
C PHE A 151 -4.15 -7.21 -10.79
N LEU A 152 -4.17 -6.09 -10.05
CA LEU A 152 -4.85 -5.95 -8.77
C LEU A 152 -6.37 -6.15 -8.91
N ARG A 153 -7.00 -5.61 -9.96
CA ARG A 153 -8.42 -5.86 -10.26
C ARG A 153 -8.70 -7.36 -10.47
N SER A 154 -7.85 -8.04 -11.24
CA SER A 154 -7.94 -9.49 -11.46
C SER A 154 -7.68 -10.29 -10.17
N LEU A 155 -6.72 -9.86 -9.36
CA LEU A 155 -6.37 -10.52 -8.09
C LEU A 155 -7.55 -10.52 -7.11
N PHE A 156 -8.32 -9.42 -7.04
CA PHE A 156 -9.46 -9.28 -6.12
C PHE A 156 -10.42 -10.47 -6.17
N GLY A 157 -10.78 -10.93 -7.36
CA GLY A 157 -11.70 -12.05 -7.54
C GLY A 157 -11.12 -13.42 -7.12
N ARG A 158 -9.80 -13.54 -7.02
CA ARG A 158 -9.10 -14.78 -6.63
C ARG A 158 -8.76 -14.85 -5.15
N LEU A 159 -8.84 -13.73 -4.45
CA LEU A 159 -8.57 -13.65 -3.01
C LEU A 159 -9.73 -14.22 -2.19
N LYS A 160 -9.39 -15.01 -1.17
CA LYS A 160 -10.36 -15.49 -0.17
C LYS A 160 -10.41 -14.62 1.08
N SER A 161 -9.31 -13.94 1.41
CA SER A 161 -9.20 -13.05 2.57
C SER A 161 -9.84 -11.70 2.29
N ASP A 162 -10.76 -11.29 3.16
CA ASP A 162 -11.38 -9.96 3.08
C ASP A 162 -10.36 -8.85 3.37
N GLU A 163 -9.36 -9.09 4.22
CA GLU A 163 -8.31 -8.10 4.51
C GLU A 163 -7.46 -7.82 3.27
N LEU A 164 -7.07 -8.87 2.53
CA LEU A 164 -6.36 -8.69 1.27
C LEU A 164 -7.23 -8.01 0.20
N LYS A 165 -8.53 -8.32 0.13
CA LYS A 165 -9.46 -7.63 -0.76
C LYS A 165 -9.58 -6.15 -0.42
N LYS A 166 -9.72 -5.79 0.87
CA LYS A 166 -9.71 -4.40 1.34
C LYS A 166 -8.43 -3.68 0.95
N LYS A 167 -7.28 -4.36 1.06
CA LYS A 167 -5.99 -3.82 0.63
C LYS A 167 -5.95 -3.54 -0.88
N VAL A 168 -6.54 -4.40 -1.70
CA VAL A 168 -6.67 -4.18 -3.15
C VAL A 168 -7.55 -2.96 -3.44
N LEU A 169 -8.72 -2.80 -2.77
CA LEU A 169 -9.58 -1.62 -2.93
C LEU A 169 -8.82 -0.34 -2.60
N PHE A 170 -8.11 -0.34 -1.46
CA PHE A 170 -7.27 0.79 -1.05
C PHE A 170 -6.19 1.08 -2.08
N SER A 171 -5.43 0.08 -2.51
CA SER A 171 -4.34 0.27 -3.47
C SER A 171 -4.82 0.85 -4.79
N LEU A 172 -5.95 0.35 -5.33
CA LEU A 172 -6.55 0.86 -6.56
C LEU A 172 -7.08 2.30 -6.40
N SER A 173 -7.62 2.66 -5.22
CA SER A 173 -8.03 4.03 -4.96
C SER A 173 -6.85 5.01 -4.93
N GLN A 174 -5.70 4.58 -4.37
CA GLN A 174 -4.48 5.41 -4.36
C GLN A 174 -3.85 5.58 -5.74
N MET A 175 -4.05 4.62 -6.63
CA MET A 175 -3.61 4.72 -8.03
C MET A 175 -4.46 5.72 -8.82
N GLY A 176 -5.70 5.99 -8.38
CA GLY A 176 -6.64 6.89 -9.06
C GLY A 176 -7.03 6.42 -10.46
N GLY A 177 -7.55 7.35 -11.23
CA GLY A 177 -7.94 7.16 -12.62
C GLY A 177 -9.33 6.59 -12.83
N ASP A 178 -9.98 7.03 -13.91
CA ASP A 178 -11.38 6.72 -14.24
C ASP A 178 -11.70 5.22 -14.28
N GLU A 179 -10.76 4.40 -14.73
CA GLU A 179 -10.96 2.95 -14.84
C GLU A 179 -11.03 2.30 -13.45
N ASN A 180 -10.15 2.70 -12.53
CA ASN A 180 -10.16 2.22 -11.16
C ASN A 180 -11.40 2.72 -10.41
N GLY A 181 -11.77 3.99 -10.58
CA GLY A 181 -13.00 4.55 -10.01
C GLY A 181 -14.25 3.78 -10.46
N ARG A 182 -14.40 3.53 -11.78
CA ARG A 182 -15.51 2.73 -12.32
C ARG A 182 -15.51 1.29 -11.80
N TRP A 183 -14.34 0.68 -11.67
CA TRP A 183 -14.22 -0.66 -11.11
C TRP A 183 -14.63 -0.71 -9.63
N LEU A 184 -14.17 0.25 -8.81
CA LEU A 184 -14.59 0.37 -7.40
C LEU A 184 -16.12 0.55 -7.29
N MET A 185 -16.73 1.38 -8.16
CA MET A 185 -18.17 1.54 -8.23
C MET A 185 -18.90 0.25 -8.64
N ALA A 186 -18.30 -0.57 -9.53
CA ALA A 186 -18.87 -1.87 -9.87
C ALA A 186 -18.87 -2.81 -8.66
N ILE A 187 -17.79 -2.86 -7.88
CA ILE A 187 -17.73 -3.65 -6.63
C ILE A 187 -18.76 -3.13 -5.61
N ALA A 188 -18.93 -1.81 -5.46
CA ALA A 188 -19.94 -1.24 -4.57
C ALA A 188 -21.38 -1.65 -4.92
N ARG A 189 -21.66 -1.89 -6.19
CA ARG A 189 -22.97 -2.33 -6.70
C ARG A 189 -23.14 -3.85 -6.72
N ASP A 190 -22.05 -4.62 -6.65
CA ASP A 190 -22.07 -6.07 -6.74
C ASP A 190 -22.63 -6.71 -5.47
N THR A 191 -23.89 -7.16 -5.53
CA THR A 191 -24.59 -7.81 -4.40
C THR A 191 -24.04 -9.17 -4.03
N SER A 192 -23.15 -9.76 -4.81
CA SER A 192 -22.42 -10.98 -4.45
C SER A 192 -21.30 -10.73 -3.43
N GLN A 193 -20.86 -9.47 -3.28
CA GLN A 193 -19.89 -9.07 -2.26
C GLN A 193 -20.58 -8.82 -0.93
N THR A 194 -19.81 -8.98 0.17
CA THR A 194 -20.32 -8.64 1.50
C THR A 194 -20.66 -7.15 1.57
N LEU A 195 -21.61 -6.80 2.42
CA LEU A 195 -22.00 -5.40 2.62
C LEU A 195 -20.81 -4.53 3.03
N GLU A 196 -19.92 -5.05 3.88
CA GLU A 196 -18.72 -4.33 4.31
C GLU A 196 -17.77 -4.05 3.11
N MET A 197 -17.58 -5.03 2.23
CA MET A 197 -16.76 -4.87 1.04
C MET A 197 -17.34 -3.82 0.08
N ARG A 198 -18.67 -3.84 -0.09
CA ARG A 198 -19.40 -2.87 -0.92
C ARG A 198 -19.30 -1.45 -0.35
N LYS A 199 -19.42 -1.28 0.97
CA LYS A 199 -19.26 0.01 1.66
C LYS A 199 -17.84 0.54 1.52
N GLN A 200 -16.83 -0.31 1.67
CA GLN A 200 -15.42 0.05 1.47
C GLN A 200 -15.15 0.49 0.04
N ALA A 201 -15.63 -0.27 -0.95
CA ALA A 201 -15.49 0.08 -2.35
C ALA A 201 -16.16 1.44 -2.68
N LEU A 202 -17.38 1.67 -2.15
CA LEU A 202 -18.10 2.93 -2.32
C LEU A 202 -17.36 4.10 -1.67
N PHE A 203 -16.82 3.90 -0.47
CA PHE A 203 -16.01 4.90 0.22
C PHE A 203 -14.81 5.34 -0.64
N TRP A 204 -14.02 4.37 -1.11
CA TRP A 204 -12.85 4.66 -1.91
C TRP A 204 -13.19 5.28 -3.28
N ALA A 205 -14.26 4.81 -3.93
CA ALA A 205 -14.73 5.40 -5.18
C ALA A 205 -15.18 6.86 -4.99
N GLY A 206 -15.74 7.18 -3.83
CA GLY A 206 -16.24 8.51 -3.51
C GLY A 206 -15.15 9.52 -3.15
N GLN A 207 -14.00 9.06 -2.64
CA GLN A 207 -12.91 9.93 -2.18
C GLN A 207 -12.04 10.49 -3.31
N GLY A 208 -11.83 9.73 -4.38
CA GLY A 208 -10.85 10.04 -5.42
C GLY A 208 -11.24 11.20 -6.36
N GLY A 209 -12.52 11.61 -6.37
CA GLY A 209 -13.00 12.64 -7.30
C GLY A 209 -13.22 12.18 -8.74
N GLU A 210 -12.78 10.97 -9.11
CA GLU A 210 -12.95 10.42 -10.46
C GLU A 210 -14.41 10.08 -10.80
N ILE A 211 -15.22 9.82 -9.77
CA ILE A 211 -16.66 9.57 -9.94
C ILE A 211 -17.42 10.90 -9.82
N PRO A 212 -18.12 11.31 -10.88
CA PRO A 212 -18.93 12.53 -10.83
C PRO A 212 -19.97 12.47 -9.70
N ILE A 213 -20.14 13.56 -8.99
CA ILE A 213 -21.13 13.65 -7.90
C ILE A 213 -22.55 13.32 -8.37
N THR A 214 -22.87 13.62 -9.63
CA THR A 214 -24.16 13.28 -10.25
C THR A 214 -24.40 11.77 -10.35
N ASP A 215 -23.36 10.96 -10.50
CA ASP A 215 -23.49 9.51 -10.54
C ASP A 215 -23.70 8.93 -9.14
N LEU A 216 -23.08 9.53 -8.13
CA LEU A 216 -23.29 9.18 -6.72
C LEU A 216 -24.69 9.57 -6.24
N THR A 217 -25.20 10.75 -6.62
CA THR A 217 -26.57 11.17 -6.25
C THR A 217 -27.61 10.28 -6.91
N ARG A 218 -27.43 9.92 -8.19
CA ARG A 218 -28.30 8.96 -8.88
C ARG A 218 -28.24 7.57 -8.25
N LEU A 219 -27.04 7.15 -7.77
CA LEU A 219 -26.92 5.89 -7.07
C LEU A 219 -27.73 5.86 -5.78
N TYR A 220 -27.77 6.96 -5.01
CA TYR A 220 -28.58 7.08 -3.81
C TYR A 220 -30.07 6.81 -4.11
N ASP A 221 -30.60 7.44 -5.16
CA ASP A 221 -32.00 7.35 -5.52
C ASP A 221 -32.43 5.93 -5.94
N THR A 222 -31.48 5.16 -6.50
CA THR A 222 -31.72 3.77 -6.95
C THR A 222 -31.32 2.71 -5.93
N MET A 223 -30.63 3.09 -4.85
CA MET A 223 -30.13 2.16 -3.84
C MET A 223 -31.22 1.80 -2.83
N ASN A 224 -31.54 0.50 -2.71
CA ASN A 224 -32.52 0.02 -1.74
C ASN A 224 -31.91 -0.30 -0.36
N ASP A 225 -30.61 -0.56 -0.30
CA ASP A 225 -29.93 -0.91 0.94
C ASP A 225 -29.68 0.34 1.80
N ARG A 226 -30.28 0.36 3.00
CA ARG A 226 -30.18 1.48 3.95
C ARG A 226 -28.72 1.77 4.34
N GLN A 227 -27.91 0.73 4.59
CA GLN A 227 -26.53 0.93 5.03
C GLN A 227 -25.65 1.47 3.90
N MET A 228 -25.93 1.11 2.66
CA MET A 228 -25.27 1.71 1.50
C MET A 228 -25.69 3.17 1.30
N ARG A 229 -26.97 3.52 1.56
CA ARG A 229 -27.42 4.94 1.58
C ARG A 229 -26.72 5.73 2.69
N GLU A 230 -26.59 5.16 3.90
CA GLU A 230 -25.79 5.77 4.98
C GLU A 230 -24.34 6.04 4.56
N GLN A 231 -23.73 5.10 3.83
CA GLN A 231 -22.38 5.27 3.30
C GLN A 231 -22.31 6.38 2.24
N LEU A 232 -23.32 6.51 1.37
CA LEU A 232 -23.41 7.62 0.41
C LEU A 232 -23.55 8.98 1.10
N ILE A 233 -24.38 9.08 2.15
CA ILE A 233 -24.49 10.29 2.98
C ILE A 233 -23.13 10.69 3.53
N PHE A 234 -22.34 9.71 4.01
CA PHE A 234 -20.98 9.97 4.47
C PHE A 234 -20.07 10.43 3.31
N VAL A 235 -20.14 9.78 2.14
CA VAL A 235 -19.37 10.22 0.97
C VAL A 235 -19.70 11.66 0.59
N TYR A 236 -20.98 12.05 0.59
CA TYR A 236 -21.36 13.45 0.29
C TYR A 236 -20.78 14.44 1.28
N SER A 237 -20.71 14.10 2.58
CA SER A 237 -20.10 14.96 3.58
C SER A 237 -18.59 15.20 3.42
N GLN A 238 -17.94 14.38 2.61
CA GLN A 238 -16.50 14.47 2.31
C GLN A 238 -16.20 15.12 0.96
N ARG A 239 -17.25 15.59 0.25
CA ARG A 239 -17.14 16.19 -1.08
C ARG A 239 -17.47 17.67 -1.02
N ASP A 240 -16.61 18.49 -1.64
CA ASP A 240 -16.76 19.97 -1.62
C ASP A 240 -17.70 20.50 -2.71
N GLU A 241 -18.18 19.62 -3.63
CA GLU A 241 -19.07 20.06 -4.71
C GLU A 241 -20.44 20.49 -4.18
N PRO A 242 -20.96 21.64 -4.64
CA PRO A 242 -22.28 22.13 -4.21
C PRO A 242 -23.40 21.12 -4.29
N ALA A 243 -23.37 20.24 -5.30
CA ALA A 243 -24.39 19.20 -5.49
C ALA A 243 -24.36 18.11 -4.39
N ALA A 244 -23.22 17.90 -3.72
CA ALA A 244 -23.15 17.00 -2.57
C ALA A 244 -23.92 17.56 -1.38
N LEU A 245 -23.73 18.85 -1.08
CA LEU A 245 -24.48 19.56 -0.04
C LEU A 245 -25.97 19.62 -0.36
N ASP A 246 -26.32 19.93 -1.62
CA ASP A 246 -27.72 19.96 -2.07
C ASP A 246 -28.40 18.62 -1.86
N LYS A 247 -27.68 17.50 -2.12
CA LYS A 247 -28.20 16.15 -1.87
C LYS A 247 -28.36 15.85 -0.36
N LEU A 248 -27.43 16.28 0.48
CA LEU A 248 -27.57 16.16 1.94
C LEU A 248 -28.80 16.92 2.44
N ILE A 249 -29.03 18.16 1.95
CA ILE A 249 -30.21 18.97 2.29
C ILE A 249 -31.50 18.25 1.84
N GLU A 250 -31.51 17.73 0.60
CA GLU A 250 -32.66 16.99 0.08
C GLU A 250 -32.99 15.78 0.97
N ILE A 251 -31.98 14.96 1.32
CA ILE A 251 -32.15 13.79 2.18
C ILE A 251 -32.67 14.20 3.55
N ALA A 252 -32.08 15.22 4.17
CA ALA A 252 -32.50 15.70 5.49
C ALA A 252 -33.96 16.14 5.54
N LYS A 253 -34.46 16.76 4.46
CA LYS A 253 -35.84 17.26 4.36
C LYS A 253 -36.84 16.20 3.92
N LYS A 254 -36.46 15.27 3.04
CA LYS A 254 -37.45 14.48 2.26
C LYS A 254 -37.27 12.96 2.31
N ASP A 255 -36.15 12.42 2.78
CA ASP A 255 -35.99 10.95 2.77
C ASP A 255 -37.07 10.29 3.63
N PRO A 256 -37.74 9.22 3.15
CA PRO A 256 -38.77 8.54 3.91
C PRO A 256 -38.23 7.88 5.19
N ASN A 257 -36.95 7.53 5.22
CA ASN A 257 -36.32 6.90 6.37
C ASN A 257 -35.79 7.95 7.36
N GLN A 258 -36.38 7.97 8.57
CA GLN A 258 -36.05 8.93 9.62
C GLN A 258 -34.55 8.87 10.03
N GLU A 259 -33.93 7.69 10.04
CA GLU A 259 -32.52 7.53 10.44
C GLU A 259 -31.60 8.13 9.37
N LEU A 260 -31.94 8.01 8.08
CA LEU A 260 -31.19 8.65 7.01
C LEU A 260 -31.32 10.18 7.08
N ARG A 261 -32.53 10.71 7.38
CA ARG A 261 -32.69 12.15 7.62
C ARG A 261 -31.83 12.65 8.77
N LYS A 262 -31.82 11.94 9.91
CA LYS A 262 -30.96 12.28 11.06
C LYS A 262 -29.49 12.25 10.72
N ARG A 263 -29.04 11.27 9.92
CA ARG A 263 -27.65 11.14 9.51
C ARG A 263 -27.24 12.30 8.60
N ALA A 264 -28.09 12.70 7.66
CA ALA A 264 -27.85 13.85 6.81
C ALA A 264 -27.81 15.16 7.62
N LEU A 265 -28.75 15.37 8.57
CA LEU A 265 -28.75 16.50 9.50
C LEU A 265 -27.46 16.60 10.33
N PHE A 266 -26.98 15.45 10.81
CA PHE A 266 -25.70 15.43 11.54
C PHE A 266 -24.56 16.02 10.71
N TRP A 267 -24.45 15.61 9.44
CA TRP A 267 -23.39 16.13 8.55
C TRP A 267 -23.61 17.57 8.11
N LEU A 268 -24.87 18.00 7.92
CA LEU A 268 -25.19 19.42 7.68
C LEU A 268 -24.75 20.29 8.86
N GLY A 269 -24.91 19.80 10.11
CA GLY A 269 -24.44 20.50 11.30
C GLY A 269 -22.93 20.61 11.45
N GLN A 270 -22.14 19.86 10.65
CA GLN A 270 -20.69 19.97 10.58
C GLN A 270 -20.21 20.86 9.42
N SER A 271 -21.13 21.38 8.59
CA SER A 271 -20.82 22.20 7.42
C SER A 271 -20.84 23.67 7.79
N ASP A 272 -19.85 24.44 7.33
CA ASP A 272 -19.80 25.91 7.46
C ASP A 272 -20.59 26.64 6.36
N ASP A 273 -21.24 25.93 5.42
CA ASP A 273 -22.01 26.53 4.33
C ASP A 273 -23.33 27.11 4.85
N ALA A 274 -23.61 28.38 4.52
CA ALA A 274 -24.83 29.07 4.95
C ALA A 274 -26.11 28.34 4.51
N ARG A 275 -26.11 27.61 3.43
CA ARG A 275 -27.24 26.79 2.96
C ARG A 275 -27.58 25.65 3.91
N ALA A 276 -26.54 25.04 4.56
CA ALA A 276 -26.76 24.03 5.57
C ALA A 276 -27.48 24.61 6.80
N VAL A 277 -27.03 25.77 7.27
CA VAL A 277 -27.65 26.48 8.37
C VAL A 277 -29.13 26.82 8.07
N GLN A 278 -29.40 27.37 6.89
CA GLN A 278 -30.76 27.67 6.44
C GLN A 278 -31.64 26.43 6.38
N ALA A 279 -31.09 25.29 5.84
CA ALA A 279 -31.84 24.07 5.75
C ALA A 279 -32.20 23.48 7.12
N ILE A 280 -31.31 23.58 8.10
CA ILE A 280 -31.59 23.16 9.50
C ILE A 280 -32.68 24.03 10.10
N GLN A 281 -32.63 25.38 9.92
CA GLN A 281 -33.71 26.29 10.37
C GLN A 281 -35.05 25.91 9.75
N ASP A 282 -35.10 25.76 8.43
CA ASP A 282 -36.34 25.37 7.72
C ASP A 282 -36.96 24.08 8.28
N ILE A 283 -36.12 23.12 8.71
CA ILE A 283 -36.59 21.84 9.29
C ILE A 283 -37.16 22.07 10.72
N ILE A 284 -36.56 22.96 11.50
CA ILE A 284 -37.02 23.31 12.86
C ILE A 284 -38.35 24.07 12.81
N ASP A 285 -38.51 24.93 11.82
CA ASP A 285 -39.68 25.82 11.67
C ASP A 285 -40.89 25.09 11.01
N GLN A 286 -40.71 23.85 10.54
CA GLN A 286 -41.83 23.04 10.03
C GLN A 286 -42.75 22.62 11.19
N PRO A 287 -44.09 22.82 11.03
CA PRO A 287 -45.06 22.48 12.05
C PRO A 287 -45.20 20.97 12.38
#